data_3c412673ccdf9f1707e88fc6e0623442
#
_entry.id   3c412673ccdf9f1707e88fc6e0623442
#
_cell.length_a   1.000
_cell.length_b   1.000
_cell.length_c   1.000
_cell.angle_alpha   90.00
_cell.angle_beta   90.00
_cell.angle_gamma   90.00
#
_symmetry.space_group_name_H-M   'P 1'
#
loop_
_entity.id
_entity.type
_entity.pdbx_description
1 polymer ?
#
loop_
_entity_poly.entity_id
_entity_poly.type
_entity_poly.pdbx_seq_one_letter_code
_entity_poly.pdbx_strand_id
1 'polypeptide(L)'
;MILIVDDEVKIANVLNNYLLKSGYETKMLHDGNDVMKAIEENPPELVLLDVMLPNIDGLTLCKEIKEKYNFPVILVTARRDEIDRIMGLEIGADDYVCKPFSPKEVVARVKARLRVPASIQSPTIQNNANNTPIEGLCIDFEEKVVWFHEERLDLTPVEYRLLITLLQKPGFAVSREKLLDEIYEDKRIVGDRTVGSHVKNLRKKFQKIKPETNLFKSVYKRGYKLEESII
;
A
#
# COMPACT_ATOMS: atom_id res chain seq x y z
N MET A 1 15.45 -4.94 -0.08
CA MET A 1 15.62 -5.18 -1.54
C MET A 1 14.37 -4.75 -2.30
N ILE A 2 14.53 -4.11 -3.48
CA ILE A 2 13.42 -3.74 -4.38
C ILE A 2 13.40 -4.71 -5.57
N LEU A 3 12.25 -5.32 -5.85
CA LEU A 3 12.06 -6.17 -7.02
C LEU A 3 11.56 -5.30 -8.19
N ILE A 4 12.28 -5.32 -9.31
CA ILE A 4 11.94 -4.62 -10.55
C ILE A 4 11.50 -5.68 -11.56
N VAL A 5 10.27 -5.57 -12.04
CA VAL A 5 9.68 -6.49 -13.01
C VAL A 5 9.26 -5.69 -14.24
N ASP A 6 10.02 -5.77 -15.32
CA ASP A 6 9.79 -5.03 -16.56
C ASP A 6 10.46 -5.79 -17.71
N ASP A 7 9.72 -6.14 -18.76
CA ASP A 7 10.22 -6.88 -19.91
C ASP A 7 11.17 -6.02 -20.78
N GLU A 8 11.04 -4.70 -20.70
CA GLU A 8 11.94 -3.77 -21.34
C GLU A 8 13.26 -3.65 -20.57
N VAL A 9 14.26 -4.50 -20.90
CA VAL A 9 15.59 -4.54 -20.24
C VAL A 9 16.23 -3.17 -20.09
N LYS A 10 16.04 -2.26 -21.05
CA LYS A 10 16.59 -0.89 -21.00
C LYS A 10 15.97 -0.09 -19.86
N ILE A 11 14.66 -0.19 -19.68
CA ILE A 11 13.92 0.52 -18.63
C ILE A 11 14.29 -0.06 -17.26
N ALA A 12 14.26 -1.39 -17.12
CA ALA A 12 14.69 -2.07 -15.91
C ALA A 12 16.10 -1.65 -15.48
N ASN A 13 17.06 -1.61 -16.40
CA ASN A 13 18.44 -1.19 -16.12
C ASN A 13 18.54 0.28 -15.68
N VAL A 14 17.75 1.18 -16.29
CA VAL A 14 17.72 2.59 -15.88
C VAL A 14 17.20 2.70 -14.45
N LEU A 15 16.08 2.06 -14.14
CA LEU A 15 15.51 2.05 -12.79
C LEU A 15 16.48 1.45 -11.77
N ASN A 16 17.07 0.30 -12.09
CA ASN A 16 18.08 -0.36 -11.29
C ASN A 16 19.23 0.58 -10.91
N ASN A 17 19.83 1.23 -11.91
CA ASN A 17 20.94 2.16 -11.69
C ASN A 17 20.60 3.33 -10.78
N TYR A 18 19.39 3.90 -10.90
CA TYR A 18 18.96 5.01 -10.08
C TYR A 18 18.63 4.56 -8.64
N LEU A 19 18.06 3.37 -8.46
CA LEU A 19 17.78 2.79 -7.15
C LEU A 19 19.05 2.39 -6.42
N LEU A 20 20.02 1.75 -7.10
CA LEU A 20 21.33 1.42 -6.53
C LEU A 20 22.07 2.70 -6.08
N LYS A 21 22.07 3.77 -6.91
CA LYS A 21 22.65 5.07 -6.54
C LYS A 21 21.95 5.72 -5.34
N SER A 22 20.71 5.34 -5.07
CA SER A 22 19.93 5.83 -3.94
C SER A 22 20.05 4.94 -2.69
N GLY A 23 20.93 3.92 -2.75
CA GLY A 23 21.25 3.05 -1.61
C GLY A 23 20.33 1.83 -1.45
N TYR A 24 19.50 1.52 -2.45
CA TYR A 24 18.62 0.35 -2.40
C TYR A 24 19.27 -0.85 -3.08
N GLU A 25 19.15 -2.02 -2.47
CA GLU A 25 19.41 -3.28 -3.15
C GLU A 25 18.26 -3.61 -4.10
N THR A 26 18.58 -4.19 -5.27
CA THR A 26 17.60 -4.46 -6.31
C THR A 26 17.78 -5.86 -6.89
N LYS A 27 16.66 -6.46 -7.32
CA LYS A 27 16.64 -7.67 -8.17
C LYS A 27 15.78 -7.36 -9.38
N MET A 28 16.21 -7.74 -10.57
CA MET A 28 15.45 -7.54 -11.82
C MET A 28 14.92 -8.87 -12.33
N LEU A 29 13.67 -8.85 -12.81
CA LEU A 29 13.03 -9.92 -13.56
C LEU A 29 12.42 -9.32 -14.84
N HIS A 30 12.43 -10.12 -15.90
CA HIS A 30 11.92 -9.71 -17.23
C HIS A 30 10.71 -10.54 -17.67
N ASP A 31 10.26 -11.47 -16.83
CA ASP A 31 9.10 -12.33 -17.06
C ASP A 31 8.25 -12.41 -15.78
N GLY A 32 6.93 -12.28 -15.95
CA GLY A 32 5.97 -12.36 -14.83
C GLY A 32 5.90 -13.75 -14.18
N ASN A 33 6.21 -14.82 -14.91
CA ASN A 33 6.15 -16.20 -14.41
C ASN A 33 7.09 -16.46 -13.23
N ASP A 34 8.22 -15.76 -13.17
CA ASP A 34 9.25 -15.97 -12.14
C ASP A 34 8.99 -15.13 -10.87
N VAL A 35 8.04 -14.20 -10.91
CA VAL A 35 7.86 -13.20 -9.85
C VAL A 35 7.43 -13.83 -8.53
N MET A 36 6.41 -14.67 -8.54
CA MET A 36 5.91 -15.29 -7.30
C MET A 36 6.98 -16.17 -6.64
N LYS A 37 7.69 -16.95 -7.44
CA LYS A 37 8.81 -17.77 -6.96
C LYS A 37 9.93 -16.90 -6.36
N ALA A 38 10.30 -15.82 -7.05
CA ALA A 38 11.34 -14.92 -6.57
C ALA A 38 10.98 -14.22 -5.25
N ILE A 39 9.68 -13.91 -5.06
CA ILE A 39 9.13 -13.34 -3.83
C ILE A 39 9.16 -14.37 -2.69
N GLU A 40 8.80 -15.63 -2.96
CA GLU A 40 8.83 -16.71 -1.98
C GLU A 40 10.25 -17.01 -1.49
N GLU A 41 11.22 -17.00 -2.40
CA GLU A 41 12.64 -17.23 -2.08
C GLU A 41 13.26 -16.08 -1.28
N ASN A 42 12.94 -14.85 -1.65
CA ASN A 42 13.49 -13.64 -1.01
C ASN A 42 12.46 -12.49 -1.07
N PRO A 43 11.62 -12.33 -0.03
CA PRO A 43 10.59 -11.31 0.01
C PRO A 43 11.15 -9.89 -0.15
N PRO A 44 10.67 -9.10 -1.12
CA PRO A 44 11.10 -7.73 -1.32
C PRO A 44 10.43 -6.77 -0.34
N GLU A 45 11.04 -5.61 -0.13
CA GLU A 45 10.43 -4.48 0.59
C GLU A 45 9.43 -3.72 -0.26
N LEU A 46 9.60 -3.76 -1.59
CA LEU A 46 8.73 -3.11 -2.57
C LEU A 46 8.89 -3.77 -3.95
N VAL A 47 7.79 -3.82 -4.71
CA VAL A 47 7.81 -4.27 -6.10
C VAL A 47 7.50 -3.09 -7.03
N LEU A 48 8.36 -2.88 -8.03
CA LEU A 48 8.06 -2.09 -9.23
C LEU A 48 7.62 -3.07 -10.31
N LEU A 49 6.39 -2.97 -10.78
CA LEU A 49 5.76 -3.97 -11.63
C LEU A 49 5.19 -3.33 -12.89
N ASP A 50 5.71 -3.74 -14.06
CA ASP A 50 5.05 -3.37 -15.32
C ASP A 50 3.71 -4.11 -15.45
N VAL A 51 2.73 -3.40 -15.95
CA VAL A 51 1.42 -3.98 -16.31
C VAL A 51 1.50 -4.79 -17.60
N MET A 52 2.35 -4.36 -18.55
CA MET A 52 2.45 -4.94 -19.89
C MET A 52 3.53 -6.03 -19.96
N LEU A 53 3.46 -7.01 -19.07
CA LEU A 53 4.41 -8.14 -19.10
C LEU A 53 3.99 -9.20 -20.12
N PRO A 54 4.95 -9.93 -20.72
CA PRO A 54 4.65 -11.12 -21.49
C PRO A 54 4.13 -12.22 -20.56
N ASN A 55 3.28 -13.08 -21.10
CA ASN A 55 2.74 -14.31 -20.48
C ASN A 55 1.75 -14.09 -19.34
N ILE A 56 1.96 -13.13 -18.43
CA ILE A 56 1.06 -12.83 -17.31
C ILE A 56 0.77 -11.32 -17.28
N ASP A 57 -0.50 -10.95 -17.25
CA ASP A 57 -0.90 -9.55 -17.06
C ASP A 57 -0.47 -9.04 -15.68
N GLY A 58 0.28 -7.93 -15.66
CA GLY A 58 0.80 -7.35 -14.43
C GLY A 58 -0.28 -6.93 -13.42
N LEU A 59 -1.50 -6.62 -13.86
CA LEU A 59 -2.62 -6.34 -12.95
C LEU A 59 -3.05 -7.62 -12.21
N THR A 60 -3.11 -8.75 -12.92
CA THR A 60 -3.41 -10.06 -12.32
C THR A 60 -2.34 -10.42 -11.30
N LEU A 61 -1.07 -10.23 -11.66
CA LEU A 61 0.06 -10.49 -10.76
C LEU A 61 0.06 -9.56 -9.54
N CYS A 62 -0.25 -8.27 -9.72
CA CYS A 62 -0.41 -7.32 -8.63
C CYS A 62 -1.48 -7.77 -7.63
N LYS A 63 -2.63 -8.22 -8.14
CA LYS A 63 -3.71 -8.76 -7.31
C LYS A 63 -3.26 -9.96 -6.49
N GLU A 64 -2.59 -10.92 -7.12
CA GLU A 64 -2.08 -12.11 -6.44
C GLU A 64 -1.06 -11.75 -5.35
N ILE A 65 -0.13 -10.84 -5.65
CA ILE A 65 0.84 -10.33 -4.68
C ILE A 65 0.11 -9.70 -3.49
N LYS A 66 -0.85 -8.80 -3.75
CA LYS A 66 -1.58 -8.08 -2.69
C LYS A 66 -2.53 -8.96 -1.88
N GLU A 67 -2.95 -10.10 -2.41
CA GLU A 67 -3.74 -11.11 -1.67
C GLU A 67 -2.88 -11.92 -0.70
N LYS A 68 -1.61 -12.18 -1.04
CA LYS A 68 -0.71 -13.03 -0.26
C LYS A 68 0.26 -12.24 0.63
N TYR A 69 0.66 -11.04 0.19
CA TYR A 69 1.75 -10.27 0.81
C TYR A 69 1.35 -8.82 1.10
N ASN A 70 2.10 -8.18 2.02
CA ASN A 70 1.79 -6.84 2.52
C ASN A 70 2.76 -5.75 2.03
N PHE A 71 3.83 -6.09 1.31
CA PHE A 71 4.75 -5.07 0.81
C PHE A 71 4.10 -4.18 -0.28
N PRO A 72 4.57 -2.92 -0.43
CA PRO A 72 4.05 -2.01 -1.43
C PRO A 72 4.33 -2.50 -2.86
N VAL A 73 3.35 -2.28 -3.75
CA VAL A 73 3.46 -2.50 -5.19
C VAL A 73 3.22 -1.19 -5.92
N ILE A 74 4.19 -0.75 -6.73
CA ILE A 74 4.06 0.39 -7.63
C ILE A 74 3.94 -0.14 -9.05
N LEU A 75 2.82 0.12 -9.71
CA LEU A 75 2.63 -0.21 -11.11
C LEU A 75 3.34 0.80 -12.01
N VAL A 76 4.08 0.29 -12.99
CA VAL A 76 4.81 1.11 -13.97
C VAL A 76 4.36 0.66 -15.37
N THR A 77 3.76 1.53 -16.18
CA THR A 77 3.16 1.08 -17.45
C THR A 77 3.02 2.16 -18.50
N ALA A 78 2.99 1.76 -19.77
CA ALA A 78 2.69 2.65 -20.90
C ALA A 78 1.21 3.00 -21.04
N ARG A 79 0.32 2.28 -20.39
CA ARG A 79 -1.12 2.55 -20.42
C ARG A 79 -1.43 3.87 -19.73
N ARG A 80 -1.98 4.81 -20.50
CA ARG A 80 -2.33 6.16 -20.03
C ARG A 80 -3.83 6.31 -19.75
N ASP A 81 -4.62 5.31 -20.10
CA ASP A 81 -6.05 5.38 -19.94
C ASP A 81 -6.42 5.46 -18.45
N GLU A 82 -7.29 6.39 -18.16
CA GLU A 82 -7.81 6.60 -16.80
C GLU A 82 -8.41 5.32 -16.22
N ILE A 83 -9.05 4.52 -17.06
CA ILE A 83 -9.66 3.25 -16.68
C ILE A 83 -8.61 2.24 -16.20
N ASP A 84 -7.50 2.08 -16.92
CA ASP A 84 -6.45 1.14 -16.53
C ASP A 84 -5.76 1.54 -15.23
N ARG A 85 -5.59 2.85 -15.02
CA ARG A 85 -5.04 3.40 -13.79
C ARG A 85 -5.97 3.19 -12.59
N ILE A 86 -7.26 3.40 -12.79
CA ILE A 86 -8.29 3.15 -11.81
C ILE A 86 -8.31 1.64 -11.46
N MET A 87 -8.29 0.77 -12.46
CA MET A 87 -8.26 -0.69 -12.25
C MET A 87 -7.03 -1.14 -11.46
N GLY A 88 -5.84 -0.62 -11.76
CA GLY A 88 -4.62 -0.95 -11.01
C GLY A 88 -4.71 -0.58 -9.53
N LEU A 89 -5.27 0.58 -9.22
CA LEU A 89 -5.48 1.01 -7.85
C LEU A 89 -6.65 0.29 -7.16
N GLU A 90 -7.70 -0.09 -7.89
CA GLU A 90 -8.81 -0.93 -7.38
C GLU A 90 -8.36 -2.33 -6.97
N ILE A 91 -7.35 -2.87 -7.65
CA ILE A 91 -6.72 -4.17 -7.33
C ILE A 91 -5.93 -4.09 -6.02
N GLY A 92 -5.57 -2.87 -5.58
CA GLY A 92 -4.85 -2.61 -4.33
C GLY A 92 -3.39 -2.23 -4.51
N ALA A 93 -2.96 -1.85 -5.71
CA ALA A 93 -1.65 -1.24 -5.91
C ALA A 93 -1.51 0.03 -5.06
N ASP A 94 -0.32 0.26 -4.52
CA ASP A 94 -0.06 1.40 -3.63
C ASP A 94 0.24 2.68 -4.40
N ASP A 95 0.78 2.55 -5.62
CA ASP A 95 1.03 3.69 -6.51
C ASP A 95 1.05 3.26 -7.98
N TYR A 96 1.07 4.25 -8.86
CA TYR A 96 1.02 4.05 -10.30
C TYR A 96 1.87 5.10 -11.02
N VAL A 97 2.72 4.67 -11.96
CA VAL A 97 3.60 5.54 -12.75
C VAL A 97 3.42 5.26 -14.24
N CYS A 98 3.12 6.31 -15.01
CA CYS A 98 2.96 6.18 -16.46
C CYS A 98 4.30 6.37 -17.19
N LYS A 99 4.61 5.48 -18.13
CA LYS A 99 5.69 5.68 -19.13
C LYS A 99 5.25 6.73 -20.17
N PRO A 100 6.13 7.67 -20.59
CA PRO A 100 7.48 7.90 -20.11
C PRO A 100 7.50 8.62 -18.76
N PHE A 101 8.39 8.23 -17.88
CA PHE A 101 8.59 8.79 -16.57
C PHE A 101 10.01 9.29 -16.35
N SER A 102 10.20 10.14 -15.35
CA SER A 102 11.54 10.46 -14.87
C SER A 102 12.00 9.37 -13.88
N PRO A 103 13.19 8.76 -14.06
CA PRO A 103 13.71 7.80 -13.08
C PRO A 103 13.79 8.38 -11.65
N LYS A 104 14.06 9.68 -11.53
CA LYS A 104 14.06 10.38 -10.24
C LYS A 104 12.65 10.41 -9.59
N GLU A 105 11.60 10.50 -10.41
CA GLU A 105 10.21 10.40 -9.92
C GLU A 105 9.95 9.03 -9.31
N VAL A 106 10.33 7.96 -10.02
CA VAL A 106 10.15 6.58 -9.50
C VAL A 106 10.89 6.40 -8.18
N VAL A 107 12.15 6.84 -8.10
CA VAL A 107 12.93 6.79 -6.85
C VAL A 107 12.23 7.59 -5.71
N ALA A 108 11.71 8.77 -6.00
CA ALA A 108 10.98 9.56 -5.00
C ALA A 108 9.73 8.81 -4.48
N ARG A 109 8.99 8.14 -5.39
CA ARG A 109 7.82 7.31 -5.03
C ARG A 109 8.21 6.08 -4.22
N VAL A 110 9.26 5.37 -4.63
CA VAL A 110 9.82 4.26 -3.87
C VAL A 110 10.18 4.71 -2.45
N LYS A 111 10.92 5.81 -2.34
CA LYS A 111 11.29 6.38 -1.04
C LYS A 111 10.06 6.76 -0.19
N ALA A 112 9.01 7.30 -0.81
CA ALA A 112 7.78 7.66 -0.12
C ALA A 112 7.03 6.41 0.38
N ARG A 113 7.06 5.30 -0.37
CA ARG A 113 6.40 4.04 0.00
C ARG A 113 7.20 3.21 1.00
N LEU A 114 8.54 3.31 0.99
CA LEU A 114 9.43 2.63 1.92
C LEU A 114 9.74 3.44 3.19
N ARG A 115 9.19 4.65 3.34
CA ARG A 115 9.28 5.40 4.60
C ARG A 115 8.48 4.68 5.69
N VAL A 116 9.03 3.56 6.16
CA VAL A 116 8.72 2.96 7.46
C VAL A 116 9.90 3.30 8.35
N PRO A 117 9.70 3.90 9.52
CA PRO A 117 10.80 4.14 10.44
C PRO A 117 11.46 2.81 10.80
N ALA A 118 12.78 2.75 10.53
CA ALA A 118 13.59 1.63 11.00
C ALA A 118 13.85 1.83 12.48
N SER A 119 13.15 1.09 13.32
CA SER A 119 13.71 0.58 14.57
C SER A 119 12.71 -0.37 15.24
N ILE A 120 12.92 -1.65 15.03
CA ILE A 120 12.30 -2.69 15.85
C ILE A 120 13.19 -2.89 17.06
N GLN A 121 12.99 -2.12 18.09
CA GLN A 121 13.24 -2.56 19.45
C GLN A 121 11.87 -2.57 20.11
N SER A 122 11.52 -3.71 20.72
CA SER A 122 10.28 -3.83 21.49
C SER A 122 10.15 -2.62 22.41
N PRO A 123 9.18 -1.76 22.22
CA PRO A 123 9.01 -0.65 23.14
C PRO A 123 8.52 -1.24 24.44
N THR A 124 9.31 -1.07 25.49
CA THR A 124 8.73 -1.02 26.84
C THR A 124 7.60 0.02 26.72
N ILE A 125 6.37 -0.43 26.89
CA ILE A 125 5.16 0.37 26.81
C ILE A 125 5.28 1.50 27.82
N GLN A 126 5.92 2.61 27.41
CA GLN A 126 5.81 3.85 28.12
C GLN A 126 4.47 4.46 27.71
N ASN A 127 3.61 4.60 28.70
CA ASN A 127 2.22 5.06 28.67
C ASN A 127 2.03 6.45 28.04
N ASN A 128 2.33 6.62 26.76
CA ASN A 128 1.76 7.65 25.92
C ASN A 128 0.75 7.00 24.97
N ALA A 129 -0.15 6.18 25.56
CA ALA A 129 -1.34 5.70 24.88
C ALA A 129 -2.18 6.93 24.55
N ASN A 130 -2.00 7.46 23.33
CA ASN A 130 -2.98 8.34 22.75
C ASN A 130 -4.28 7.53 22.72
N ASN A 131 -5.24 7.95 23.53
CA ASN A 131 -6.54 7.34 23.73
C ASN A 131 -7.26 7.25 22.37
N THR A 132 -7.00 6.17 21.62
CA THR A 132 -7.80 5.92 20.42
C THR A 132 -9.18 5.45 20.88
N PRO A 133 -10.24 5.84 20.19
CA PRO A 133 -11.60 5.43 20.55
C PRO A 133 -11.88 3.94 20.30
N ILE A 134 -10.85 3.19 19.91
CA ILE A 134 -10.93 1.77 19.58
C ILE A 134 -10.13 0.98 20.60
N GLU A 135 -10.80 0.08 21.29
CA GLU A 135 -10.18 -0.81 22.25
C GLU A 135 -9.10 -1.68 21.60
N GLY A 136 -7.93 -1.72 22.22
CA GLY A 136 -6.79 -2.49 21.77
C GLY A 136 -6.01 -1.88 20.61
N LEU A 137 -6.41 -0.70 20.10
CA LEU A 137 -5.67 0.01 19.07
C LEU A 137 -4.69 1.00 19.68
N CYS A 138 -3.41 0.83 19.39
CA CYS A 138 -2.35 1.72 19.80
C CYS A 138 -1.58 2.23 18.56
N ILE A 139 -1.28 3.53 18.51
CA ILE A 139 -0.63 4.17 17.37
C ILE A 139 0.56 4.99 17.85
N ASP A 140 1.71 4.69 17.29
CA ASP A 140 2.87 5.57 17.33
C ASP A 140 2.83 6.46 16.10
N PHE A 141 2.54 7.75 16.30
CA PHE A 141 2.45 8.73 15.21
C PHE A 141 3.84 9.17 14.71
N GLU A 142 4.88 9.10 15.55
CA GLU A 142 6.24 9.45 15.16
C GLU A 142 6.82 8.36 14.26
N GLU A 143 6.73 7.11 14.71
CA GLU A 143 7.23 5.94 13.98
C GLU A 143 6.24 5.41 12.93
N LYS A 144 5.00 5.93 12.91
CA LYS A 144 3.91 5.48 12.04
C LYS A 144 3.62 3.98 12.14
N VAL A 145 3.71 3.45 13.35
CA VAL A 145 3.45 2.05 13.66
C VAL A 145 2.10 1.92 14.36
N VAL A 146 1.38 0.87 14.02
CA VAL A 146 0.05 0.57 14.59
C VAL A 146 0.09 -0.82 15.21
N TRP A 147 -0.44 -0.95 16.42
CA TRP A 147 -0.69 -2.21 17.09
C TRP A 147 -2.19 -2.37 17.33
N PHE A 148 -2.64 -3.61 17.24
CA PHE A 148 -4.01 -3.98 17.56
C PHE A 148 -4.01 -5.23 18.44
N HIS A 149 -4.55 -5.14 19.67
CA HIS A 149 -4.46 -6.19 20.68
C HIS A 149 -3.04 -6.74 20.85
N GLU A 150 -2.06 -5.83 21.05
CA GLU A 150 -0.64 -6.14 21.26
C GLU A 150 0.10 -6.71 20.03
N GLU A 151 -0.61 -7.02 18.94
CA GLU A 151 -0.01 -7.45 17.68
C GLU A 151 0.23 -6.25 16.76
N ARG A 152 1.41 -6.20 16.15
CA ARG A 152 1.74 -5.16 15.17
C ARG A 152 0.95 -5.38 13.89
N LEU A 153 0.24 -4.34 13.45
CA LEU A 153 -0.40 -4.30 12.15
C LEU A 153 0.61 -3.84 11.09
N ASP A 154 0.89 -4.71 10.16
CA ASP A 154 1.76 -4.40 9.02
C ASP A 154 0.94 -3.66 7.94
N LEU A 155 0.87 -2.34 8.07
CA LEU A 155 0.11 -1.47 7.17
C LEU A 155 1.03 -0.86 6.11
N THR A 156 0.53 -0.83 4.87
CA THR A 156 1.16 0.00 3.84
C THR A 156 0.97 1.50 4.17
N PRO A 157 1.80 2.41 3.64
CA PRO A 157 1.65 3.85 3.87
C PRO A 157 0.25 4.40 3.51
N VAL A 158 -0.38 3.82 2.49
CA VAL A 158 -1.74 4.17 2.06
C VAL A 158 -2.77 3.73 3.09
N GLU A 159 -2.67 2.48 3.56
CA GLU A 159 -3.57 1.94 4.59
C GLU A 159 -3.41 2.66 5.94
N TYR A 160 -2.17 3.03 6.30
CA TYR A 160 -1.90 3.85 7.47
C TYR A 160 -2.62 5.20 7.37
N ARG A 161 -2.44 5.94 6.26
CA ARG A 161 -3.14 7.23 6.05
C ARG A 161 -4.65 7.08 6.08
N LEU A 162 -5.17 6.04 5.44
CA LEU A 162 -6.61 5.74 5.45
C LEU A 162 -7.14 5.51 6.87
N LEU A 163 -6.41 4.72 7.68
CA LEU A 163 -6.77 4.47 9.08
C LEU A 163 -6.75 5.77 9.88
N ILE A 164 -5.68 6.57 9.78
CA ILE A 164 -5.56 7.84 10.51
C ILE A 164 -6.68 8.81 10.13
N THR A 165 -6.98 8.94 8.84
CA THR A 165 -8.06 9.82 8.37
C THR A 165 -9.43 9.41 8.93
N LEU A 166 -9.71 8.12 9.01
CA LEU A 166 -10.95 7.63 9.60
C LEU A 166 -10.99 7.80 11.13
N LEU A 167 -9.83 7.69 11.79
CA LEU A 167 -9.70 7.91 13.24
C LEU A 167 -9.87 9.36 13.66
N GLN A 168 -9.65 10.33 12.77
CA GLN A 168 -9.91 11.75 13.10
C GLN A 168 -11.39 12.06 13.38
N LYS A 169 -12.31 11.24 12.85
CA LYS A 169 -13.75 11.40 13.03
C LYS A 169 -14.43 10.05 13.21
N PRO A 170 -14.18 9.37 14.35
CA PRO A 170 -14.80 8.08 14.64
C PRO A 170 -16.32 8.21 14.68
N GLY A 171 -17.03 7.19 14.22
CA GLY A 171 -18.48 7.19 14.12
C GLY A 171 -19.07 7.96 12.94
N PHE A 172 -18.32 8.89 12.33
CA PHE A 172 -18.80 9.72 11.22
C PHE A 172 -18.32 9.18 9.87
N ALA A 173 -19.20 9.27 8.87
CA ALA A 173 -18.85 8.87 7.51
C ALA A 173 -17.92 9.93 6.86
N VAL A 174 -16.80 9.48 6.34
CA VAL A 174 -15.88 10.27 5.51
C VAL A 174 -16.14 9.91 4.06
N SER A 175 -16.31 10.92 3.19
CA SER A 175 -16.59 10.68 1.77
C SER A 175 -15.39 10.03 1.08
N ARG A 176 -15.67 9.26 0.00
CA ARG A 176 -14.60 8.62 -0.78
C ARG A 176 -13.63 9.65 -1.36
N GLU A 177 -14.16 10.75 -1.85
CA GLU A 177 -13.40 11.87 -2.41
C GLU A 177 -12.41 12.43 -1.38
N LYS A 178 -12.89 12.72 -0.17
CA LYS A 178 -12.02 13.18 0.92
C LYS A 178 -10.96 12.13 1.31
N LEU A 179 -11.33 10.85 1.34
CA LEU A 179 -10.37 9.78 1.64
C LEU A 179 -9.31 9.68 0.55
N LEU A 180 -9.66 9.87 -0.72
CA LEU A 180 -8.71 9.89 -1.83
C LEU A 180 -7.72 11.05 -1.71
N ASP A 181 -8.21 12.25 -1.40
CA ASP A 181 -7.36 13.45 -1.24
C ASP A 181 -6.33 13.27 -0.11
N GLU A 182 -6.71 12.61 0.97
CA GLU A 182 -5.83 12.36 2.13
C GLU A 182 -4.85 11.19 1.89
N ILE A 183 -5.25 10.19 1.11
CA ILE A 183 -4.42 9.01 0.82
C ILE A 183 -3.36 9.32 -0.23
N TYR A 184 -3.70 10.14 -1.23
CA TYR A 184 -2.83 10.47 -2.35
C TYR A 184 -2.49 11.96 -2.32
N GLU A 185 -1.22 12.27 -2.01
CA GLU A 185 -0.70 13.65 -1.92
C GLU A 185 -0.77 14.41 -3.26
N ASP A 186 -0.69 13.69 -4.37
CA ASP A 186 -0.96 14.25 -5.70
C ASP A 186 -2.47 14.20 -5.93
N LYS A 187 -3.10 15.32 -6.22
CA LYS A 187 -4.51 15.43 -6.62
C LYS A 187 -4.79 14.68 -7.93
N ARG A 188 -4.54 13.38 -7.93
CA ARG A 188 -4.77 12.51 -9.10
C ARG A 188 -6.24 12.20 -9.19
N ILE A 189 -6.74 12.14 -10.39
CA ILE A 189 -8.06 11.58 -10.68
C ILE A 189 -7.95 10.06 -10.43
N VAL A 190 -8.25 9.65 -9.22
CA VAL A 190 -8.32 8.25 -8.81
C VAL A 190 -9.79 7.92 -8.57
N GLY A 191 -10.26 6.83 -9.18
CA GLY A 191 -11.69 6.47 -9.08
C GLY A 191 -12.11 6.11 -7.65
N ASP A 192 -13.38 6.36 -7.35
CA ASP A 192 -14.02 6.10 -6.04
C ASP A 192 -13.87 4.66 -5.53
N ARG A 193 -13.62 3.70 -6.43
CA ARG A 193 -13.50 2.27 -6.10
C ARG A 193 -12.18 1.92 -5.43
N THR A 194 -11.13 2.72 -5.66
CA THR A 194 -9.80 2.48 -5.06
C THR A 194 -9.81 2.47 -3.54
N VAL A 195 -10.56 3.40 -2.93
CA VAL A 195 -10.74 3.43 -1.46
C VAL A 195 -11.34 2.11 -0.97
N GLY A 196 -12.26 1.51 -1.75
CA GLY A 196 -12.89 0.24 -1.42
C GLY A 196 -11.89 -0.90 -1.25
N SER A 197 -10.89 -0.98 -2.13
CA SER A 197 -9.84 -2.00 -2.07
C SER A 197 -8.95 -1.83 -0.83
N HIS A 198 -8.53 -0.61 -0.53
CA HIS A 198 -7.74 -0.33 0.67
C HIS A 198 -8.51 -0.59 1.96
N VAL A 199 -9.81 -0.24 2.02
CA VAL A 199 -10.67 -0.59 3.16
C VAL A 199 -10.82 -2.10 3.31
N LYS A 200 -10.97 -2.84 2.20
CA LYS A 200 -11.03 -4.31 2.21
C LYS A 200 -9.75 -4.91 2.77
N ASN A 201 -8.58 -4.39 2.37
CA ASN A 201 -7.29 -4.85 2.85
C ASN A 201 -7.10 -4.54 4.34
N LEU A 202 -7.45 -3.33 4.78
CA LEU A 202 -7.48 -2.99 6.22
C LEU A 202 -8.35 -3.96 7.01
N ARG A 203 -9.59 -4.21 6.57
CA ARG A 203 -10.48 -5.19 7.24
C ARG A 203 -9.81 -6.54 7.41
N LYS A 204 -9.21 -7.08 6.33
CA LYS A 204 -8.51 -8.37 6.39
C LYS A 204 -7.40 -8.39 7.43
N LYS A 205 -6.61 -7.30 7.53
CA LYS A 205 -5.49 -7.21 8.48
C LYS A 205 -5.97 -7.18 9.92
N PHE A 206 -7.01 -6.41 10.22
CA PHE A 206 -7.62 -6.39 11.55
C PHE A 206 -8.28 -7.73 11.91
N GLN A 207 -8.99 -8.34 10.95
CA GLN A 207 -9.65 -9.64 11.13
C GLN A 207 -8.67 -10.80 11.27
N LYS A 208 -7.44 -10.68 10.78
CA LYS A 208 -6.38 -11.68 10.99
C LYS A 208 -6.01 -11.78 12.47
N ILE A 209 -6.04 -10.66 13.20
CA ILE A 209 -5.75 -10.59 14.64
C ILE A 209 -7.00 -10.96 15.44
N LYS A 210 -8.13 -10.35 15.12
CA LYS A 210 -9.41 -10.60 15.81
C LYS A 210 -10.50 -10.79 14.74
N PRO A 211 -10.91 -12.05 14.44
CA PRO A 211 -11.82 -12.37 13.32
C PRO A 211 -13.16 -11.65 13.36
N GLU A 212 -13.68 -11.35 14.56
CA GLU A 212 -14.97 -10.70 14.75
C GLU A 212 -14.91 -9.18 14.54
N THR A 213 -13.72 -8.63 14.29
CA THR A 213 -13.52 -7.19 14.12
C THR A 213 -14.23 -6.68 12.88
N ASN A 214 -15.11 -5.69 13.07
CA ASN A 214 -15.84 -5.04 11.98
C ASN A 214 -15.87 -3.51 12.14
N LEU A 215 -14.68 -2.94 12.33
CA LEU A 215 -14.49 -1.50 12.60
C LEU A 215 -14.85 -0.62 11.40
N PHE A 216 -14.58 -1.08 10.17
CA PHE A 216 -14.75 -0.28 8.96
C PHE A 216 -16.10 -0.54 8.31
N LYS A 217 -17.03 0.40 8.38
CA LYS A 217 -18.37 0.28 7.78
C LYS A 217 -18.49 1.10 6.51
N SER A 218 -19.12 0.51 5.51
CA SER A 218 -19.53 1.24 4.29
C SER A 218 -20.85 1.94 4.55
N VAL A 219 -20.92 3.24 4.27
CA VAL A 219 -22.14 4.03 4.39
C VAL A 219 -22.61 4.38 2.98
N TYR A 220 -23.81 3.91 2.62
CA TYR A 220 -24.36 4.08 1.27
C TYR A 220 -24.34 5.55 0.85
N LYS A 221 -23.77 5.84 -0.33
CA LYS A 221 -23.57 7.17 -0.93
C LYS A 221 -22.78 8.19 -0.07
N ARG A 222 -22.30 7.81 1.12
CA ARG A 222 -21.56 8.72 2.01
C ARG A 222 -20.09 8.36 2.20
N GLY A 223 -19.65 7.14 1.82
CA GLY A 223 -18.26 6.71 1.96
C GLY A 223 -18.04 5.65 3.02
N TYR A 224 -17.06 5.84 3.89
CA TYR A 224 -16.69 4.88 4.93
C TYR A 224 -16.65 5.56 6.30
N LYS A 225 -16.94 4.81 7.34
CA LYS A 225 -16.78 5.22 8.74
C LYS A 225 -16.03 4.17 9.53
N LEU A 226 -15.35 4.62 10.55
CA LEU A 226 -14.78 3.77 11.59
C LEU A 226 -15.76 3.74 12.75
N GLU A 227 -16.15 2.55 13.17
CA GLU A 227 -16.99 2.39 14.37
C GLU A 227 -16.12 2.34 15.61
N GLU A 228 -16.53 3.03 16.66
CA GLU A 228 -15.98 2.84 17.98
C GLU A 228 -16.31 1.42 18.40
N SER A 229 -15.33 0.69 18.91
CA SER A 229 -15.49 -0.71 19.28
C SER A 229 -16.69 -0.86 20.19
N ILE A 230 -17.70 -1.55 19.75
CA ILE A 230 -18.75 -2.03 20.62
C ILE A 230 -18.44 -3.50 20.87
N ILE A 231 -18.13 -3.77 22.14
CA ILE A 231 -18.15 -5.04 22.89
C ILE A 231 -18.26 -6.31 22.07
#